data_ed0624538a18b2d81b6de17ca934f15f
#
_entry.id   ed0624538a18b2d81b6de17ca934f15f
#
_cell.length_a   1.000
_cell.length_b   1.000
_cell.length_c   1.000
_cell.angle_alpha   90.00
_cell.angle_beta   90.00
_cell.angle_gamma   90.00
#
_symmetry.space_group_name_H-M   'P 1'
#
loop_
_entity.id
_entity.type
_entity.pdbx_description
1 polymer ?
#
loop_
_entity_poly.entity_id
_entity_poly.type
_entity_poly.pdbx_seq_one_letter_code
_entity_poly.pdbx_strand_id
1 'polypeptide(L)'
;PYIGLPVFLSRAFRHGAIYVRKASGITSPKDLEGRVVGVPEYAMTLAVWVRGILSDEYGIDTDKLKYRTGGLNEPGRTERITLNIPSHIELEDLGSSVSLNDAILDGRLDAIISPAPPQSFSDGDARVIRLIDPAGPIEREYFKRTKIFPPMHIVGIKKTTIQKYPSLPNDVYKLFLDARKIAMERVKEVAQSSANREMSPWYSEAYEYAVSIMGAEYWTYGLDNNSADLQAFCRYCYSQHLTSKLMSP
;
A
#
# COMPACT_ATOMS: atom_id res chain seq x y z
N PRO A 1 -22.67 6.14 -6.74
CA PRO A 1 -21.34 6.73 -6.93
C PRO A 1 -20.99 7.70 -5.79
N TYR A 2 -19.68 7.81 -5.50
CA TYR A 2 -19.14 8.63 -4.44
C TYR A 2 -18.32 9.79 -5.03
N ILE A 3 -18.10 10.83 -4.25
CA ILE A 3 -17.09 11.87 -4.48
C ILE A 3 -16.03 11.68 -3.38
N GLY A 4 -14.76 11.60 -3.77
CA GLY A 4 -13.65 11.54 -2.84
C GLY A 4 -13.36 12.92 -2.23
N LEU A 5 -13.16 12.98 -0.93
CA LEU A 5 -12.56 14.12 -0.26
C LEU A 5 -11.05 13.87 -0.16
N PRO A 6 -10.20 14.88 -0.30
CA PRO A 6 -8.75 14.71 -0.20
C PRO A 6 -8.29 14.55 1.27
N VAL A 7 -8.86 13.56 1.93
CA VAL A 7 -8.60 13.15 3.32
C VAL A 7 -8.04 11.73 3.30
N PHE A 8 -6.78 11.58 3.68
CA PHE A 8 -6.03 10.34 3.62
C PHE A 8 -5.80 9.79 5.02
N LEU A 9 -6.76 8.97 5.50
CA LEU A 9 -6.79 8.47 6.88
C LEU A 9 -5.68 7.48 7.19
N SER A 10 -5.15 6.81 6.19
CA SER A 10 -4.02 5.91 6.35
C SER A 10 -3.01 6.05 5.21
N ARG A 11 -1.75 5.95 5.57
CA ARG A 11 -0.61 5.97 4.66
C ARG A 11 0.37 4.89 5.07
N ALA A 12 1.05 4.30 4.14
CA ALA A 12 2.12 3.36 4.44
C ALA A 12 3.07 3.21 3.25
N PHE A 13 4.35 3.20 3.52
CA PHE A 13 5.33 2.68 2.59
C PHE A 13 5.10 1.19 2.35
N ARG A 14 5.47 0.69 1.17
CA ARG A 14 5.09 -0.66 0.75
C ARG A 14 6.26 -1.52 0.28
N HIS A 15 7.49 -1.06 0.44
CA HIS A 15 8.69 -1.82 0.09
C HIS A 15 8.80 -3.13 0.88
N GLY A 16 8.41 -3.12 2.15
CA GLY A 16 8.39 -4.30 3.01
C GLY A 16 7.17 -5.23 2.84
N ALA A 17 6.32 -5.00 1.83
CA ALA A 17 5.08 -5.77 1.62
C ALA A 17 5.24 -6.99 0.69
N ILE A 18 6.48 -7.36 0.34
CA ILE A 18 6.80 -8.47 -0.55
C ILE A 18 7.44 -9.59 0.25
N TYR A 19 6.82 -10.76 0.22
CA TYR A 19 7.30 -11.97 0.84
C TYR A 19 7.63 -12.99 -0.23
N VAL A 20 8.75 -13.70 -0.11
CA VAL A 20 9.21 -14.64 -1.13
C VAL A 20 9.46 -16.01 -0.52
N ARG A 21 9.20 -17.06 -1.29
CA ARG A 21 9.58 -18.41 -0.95
C ARG A 21 11.11 -18.51 -1.09
N LYS A 22 11.82 -18.83 -0.02
CA LYS A 22 13.28 -18.88 0.00
C LYS A 22 13.86 -19.78 -1.10
N ALA A 23 13.22 -20.90 -1.36
CA ALA A 23 13.63 -21.84 -2.41
C ALA A 23 13.37 -21.34 -3.84
N SER A 24 12.68 -20.19 -4.05
CA SER A 24 12.48 -19.62 -5.39
C SER A 24 13.74 -18.99 -5.98
N GLY A 25 14.76 -18.73 -5.15
CA GLY A 25 15.99 -18.05 -5.56
C GLY A 25 15.84 -16.55 -5.80
N ILE A 26 14.69 -15.94 -5.45
CA ILE A 26 14.47 -14.51 -5.54
C ILE A 26 15.26 -13.84 -4.40
N THR A 27 16.20 -12.96 -4.76
CA THR A 27 17.05 -12.22 -3.83
C THR A 27 16.94 -10.71 -3.98
N SER A 28 16.39 -10.26 -5.10
CA SER A 28 16.19 -8.84 -5.42
C SER A 28 14.82 -8.62 -6.10
N PRO A 29 14.27 -7.40 -6.08
CA PRO A 29 13.04 -7.09 -6.79
C PRO A 29 13.07 -7.46 -8.28
N LYS A 30 14.21 -7.34 -8.96
CA LYS A 30 14.35 -7.69 -10.38
C LYS A 30 14.12 -9.17 -10.69
N ASP A 31 14.34 -10.03 -9.70
CA ASP A 31 14.13 -11.48 -9.87
C ASP A 31 12.63 -11.87 -9.89
N LEU A 32 11.73 -10.91 -9.62
CA LEU A 32 10.28 -11.13 -9.68
C LEU A 32 9.74 -11.24 -11.11
N GLU A 33 10.43 -10.70 -12.12
CA GLU A 33 9.95 -10.73 -13.49
C GLU A 33 9.78 -12.17 -13.99
N GLY A 34 8.60 -12.47 -14.53
CA GLY A 34 8.22 -13.83 -14.96
C GLY A 34 7.82 -14.81 -13.84
N ARG A 35 7.85 -14.38 -12.57
CA ARG A 35 7.51 -15.22 -11.41
C ARG A 35 6.02 -15.26 -11.12
N VAL A 36 5.61 -16.28 -10.39
CA VAL A 36 4.23 -16.43 -9.91
C VAL A 36 4.05 -15.70 -8.60
N VAL A 37 3.23 -14.63 -8.62
CA VAL A 37 3.06 -13.70 -7.51
C VAL A 37 1.62 -13.69 -7.00
N GLY A 38 1.44 -14.05 -5.74
CA GLY A 38 0.16 -13.99 -5.05
C GLY A 38 -0.20 -12.57 -4.61
N VAL A 39 -1.44 -12.16 -4.80
CA VAL A 39 -2.01 -10.91 -4.30
C VAL A 39 -3.42 -11.16 -3.76
N PRO A 40 -3.85 -10.55 -2.65
CA PRO A 40 -5.21 -10.77 -2.16
C PRO A 40 -6.28 -10.34 -3.17
N GLU A 41 -6.07 -9.26 -3.87
CA GLU A 41 -6.86 -8.75 -5.00
C GLU A 41 -5.93 -7.98 -5.92
N TYR A 42 -6.08 -8.12 -7.24
CA TYR A 42 -5.26 -7.40 -8.22
C TYR A 42 -5.43 -5.88 -8.11
N ALA A 43 -6.67 -5.41 -7.93
CA ALA A 43 -6.98 -3.98 -7.80
C ALA A 43 -6.79 -3.41 -6.38
N MET A 44 -6.31 -4.20 -5.42
CA MET A 44 -6.05 -3.69 -4.07
C MET A 44 -5.05 -2.52 -4.10
N THR A 45 -5.36 -1.43 -3.40
CA THR A 45 -4.51 -0.22 -3.35
C THR A 45 -3.04 -0.53 -3.08
N LEU A 46 -2.77 -1.44 -2.13
CA LEU A 46 -1.40 -1.88 -1.82
C LEU A 46 -0.73 -2.52 -3.05
N ALA A 47 -1.41 -3.45 -3.72
CA ALA A 47 -0.87 -4.16 -4.88
C ALA A 47 -0.56 -3.19 -6.02
N VAL A 48 -1.42 -2.19 -6.23
CA VAL A 48 -1.20 -1.09 -7.20
C VAL A 48 0.07 -0.31 -6.86
N TRP A 49 0.23 0.10 -5.60
CA TRP A 49 1.43 0.81 -5.15
C TRP A 49 2.69 -0.03 -5.29
N VAL A 50 2.66 -1.30 -4.87
CA VAL A 50 3.85 -2.16 -4.97
C VAL A 50 4.26 -2.34 -6.42
N ARG A 51 3.33 -2.66 -7.34
CA ARG A 51 3.64 -2.78 -8.77
C ARG A 51 4.20 -1.48 -9.35
N GLY A 52 3.61 -0.33 -8.98
CA GLY A 52 4.11 0.97 -9.41
C GLY A 52 5.54 1.24 -8.93
N ILE A 53 5.83 0.94 -7.66
CA ILE A 53 7.18 1.05 -7.09
C ILE A 53 8.14 0.08 -7.78
N LEU A 54 7.74 -1.17 -8.03
CA LEU A 54 8.57 -2.14 -8.73
C LEU A 54 8.94 -1.67 -10.15
N SER A 55 7.98 -1.05 -10.86
CA SER A 55 8.24 -0.48 -12.19
C SER A 55 9.15 0.74 -12.12
N ASP A 56 8.84 1.73 -11.28
CA ASP A 56 9.56 3.00 -11.24
C ASP A 56 10.98 2.88 -10.66
N GLU A 57 11.12 2.08 -9.58
CA GLU A 57 12.38 2.00 -8.84
C GLU A 57 13.33 0.93 -9.37
N TYR A 58 12.76 -0.15 -9.90
CA TYR A 58 13.55 -1.33 -10.29
C TYR A 58 13.46 -1.65 -11.78
N GLY A 59 12.63 -0.92 -12.54
CA GLY A 59 12.48 -1.09 -13.99
C GLY A 59 11.82 -2.43 -14.38
N ILE A 60 10.97 -2.97 -13.49
CA ILE A 60 10.30 -4.25 -13.71
C ILE A 60 9.08 -4.04 -14.60
N ASP A 61 8.98 -4.84 -15.64
CA ASP A 61 7.75 -4.97 -16.41
C ASP A 61 6.74 -5.82 -15.63
N THR A 62 5.84 -5.15 -14.94
CA THR A 62 4.86 -5.83 -14.06
C THR A 62 3.80 -6.60 -14.81
N ASP A 63 3.64 -6.39 -16.13
CA ASP A 63 2.74 -7.18 -16.98
C ASP A 63 3.28 -8.60 -17.23
N LYS A 64 4.58 -8.81 -17.03
CA LYS A 64 5.22 -10.12 -17.11
C LYS A 64 5.11 -10.97 -15.83
N LEU A 65 4.65 -10.42 -14.72
CA LEU A 65 4.40 -11.19 -13.52
C LEU A 65 3.14 -12.04 -13.73
N LYS A 66 3.16 -13.27 -13.22
CA LYS A 66 2.01 -14.18 -13.27
C LYS A 66 1.23 -14.08 -11.97
N TYR A 67 0.07 -13.44 -12.02
CA TYR A 67 -0.69 -13.15 -10.80
C TYR A 67 -1.60 -14.31 -10.40
N ARG A 68 -1.66 -14.56 -9.08
CA ARG A 68 -2.65 -15.43 -8.45
C ARG A 68 -3.39 -14.64 -7.38
N THR A 69 -4.73 -14.58 -7.48
CA THR A 69 -5.56 -13.92 -6.47
C THR A 69 -6.14 -14.93 -5.49
N GLY A 70 -6.39 -14.48 -4.24
CA GLY A 70 -6.95 -15.33 -3.21
C GLY A 70 -6.78 -14.76 -1.81
N GLY A 71 -7.40 -15.38 -0.82
CA GLY A 71 -7.24 -14.97 0.57
C GLY A 71 -5.81 -15.22 1.10
N LEU A 72 -5.32 -14.33 1.96
CA LEU A 72 -3.94 -14.41 2.44
C LEU A 72 -3.69 -15.67 3.27
N ASN A 73 -4.45 -15.86 4.34
CA ASN A 73 -4.33 -16.98 5.26
C ASN A 73 -5.56 -17.89 5.23
N GLU A 74 -6.71 -17.35 4.78
CA GLU A 74 -7.96 -18.08 4.61
C GLU A 74 -8.35 -18.06 3.13
N PRO A 75 -8.73 -19.19 2.53
CA PRO A 75 -9.11 -19.25 1.12
C PRO A 75 -10.42 -18.52 0.81
N GLY A 76 -10.76 -18.40 -0.48
CA GLY A 76 -12.08 -17.95 -0.95
C GLY A 76 -12.27 -16.43 -1.07
N ARG A 77 -11.20 -15.63 -0.95
CA ARG A 77 -11.28 -14.19 -1.25
C ARG A 77 -11.27 -13.98 -2.76
N THR A 78 -12.18 -13.16 -3.25
CA THR A 78 -12.30 -12.80 -4.67
C THR A 78 -12.15 -11.30 -4.87
N GLU A 79 -11.93 -10.88 -6.12
CA GLU A 79 -11.91 -9.46 -6.49
C GLU A 79 -13.26 -8.80 -6.15
N ARG A 80 -13.19 -7.60 -5.57
CA ARG A 80 -14.38 -6.82 -5.20
C ARG A 80 -15.00 -6.04 -6.35
N ILE A 81 -14.24 -5.85 -7.41
CA ILE A 81 -14.66 -5.13 -8.61
C ILE A 81 -14.44 -6.00 -9.84
N THR A 82 -15.25 -5.80 -10.86
CA THR A 82 -15.01 -6.43 -12.15
C THR A 82 -13.80 -5.80 -12.81
N LEU A 83 -12.81 -6.61 -13.13
CA LEU A 83 -11.60 -6.21 -13.83
C LEU A 83 -11.75 -6.41 -15.34
N ASN A 84 -11.24 -5.46 -16.12
CA ASN A 84 -11.08 -5.61 -17.55
C ASN A 84 -9.59 -5.56 -17.89
N ILE A 85 -8.89 -6.62 -17.54
CA ILE A 85 -7.45 -6.76 -17.71
C ILE A 85 -7.15 -7.35 -19.09
N PRO A 86 -6.15 -6.82 -19.83
CA PRO A 86 -5.73 -7.36 -21.12
C PRO A 86 -5.32 -8.84 -21.03
N SER A 87 -5.62 -9.62 -22.05
CA SER A 87 -5.40 -11.08 -22.07
C SER A 87 -3.93 -11.50 -22.03
N HIS A 88 -3.00 -10.58 -22.26
CA HIS A 88 -1.57 -10.88 -22.14
C HIS A 88 -1.10 -10.90 -20.68
N ILE A 89 -1.87 -10.34 -19.74
CA ILE A 89 -1.58 -10.40 -18.31
C ILE A 89 -2.16 -11.69 -17.75
N GLU A 90 -1.29 -12.54 -17.23
CA GLU A 90 -1.68 -13.80 -16.61
C GLU A 90 -2.25 -13.52 -15.20
N LEU A 91 -3.56 -13.60 -15.07
CA LEU A 91 -4.29 -13.36 -13.81
C LEU A 91 -5.28 -14.49 -13.57
N GLU A 92 -5.07 -15.28 -12.51
CA GLU A 92 -5.90 -16.43 -12.14
C GLU A 92 -6.29 -16.39 -10.67
N ASP A 93 -7.48 -16.87 -10.36
CA ASP A 93 -7.96 -17.04 -8.99
C ASP A 93 -7.54 -18.42 -8.44
N LEU A 94 -7.04 -18.48 -7.20
CA LEU A 94 -6.67 -19.74 -6.52
C LEU A 94 -7.91 -20.57 -6.09
N GLY A 95 -9.09 -19.98 -6.19
CA GLY A 95 -10.35 -20.63 -5.81
C GLY A 95 -10.60 -20.62 -4.30
N SER A 96 -11.56 -21.45 -3.89
CA SER A 96 -12.07 -21.46 -2.53
C SER A 96 -11.39 -22.45 -1.57
N SER A 97 -10.39 -23.20 -2.05
CA SER A 97 -9.78 -24.30 -1.26
C SER A 97 -8.34 -24.02 -0.81
N VAL A 98 -7.71 -22.94 -1.31
CA VAL A 98 -6.29 -22.69 -1.09
C VAL A 98 -6.07 -21.22 -0.75
N SER A 99 -5.32 -20.95 0.31
CA SER A 99 -4.85 -19.61 0.63
C SER A 99 -3.54 -19.28 -0.08
N LEU A 100 -3.20 -17.98 -0.14
CA LEU A 100 -1.89 -17.56 -0.63
C LEU A 100 -0.76 -18.11 0.24
N ASN A 101 -0.99 -18.18 1.57
CA ASN A 101 -0.03 -18.77 2.51
C ASN A 101 0.23 -20.24 2.25
N ASP A 102 -0.79 -21.03 1.95
CA ASP A 102 -0.61 -22.44 1.58
C ASP A 102 0.11 -22.58 0.24
N ALA A 103 -0.29 -21.75 -0.74
CA ALA A 103 0.27 -21.78 -2.08
C ALA A 103 1.76 -21.39 -2.15
N ILE A 104 2.25 -20.48 -1.27
CA ILE A 104 3.69 -20.19 -1.20
C ILE A 104 4.47 -21.31 -0.52
N LEU A 105 3.88 -21.96 0.49
CA LEU A 105 4.52 -23.07 1.19
C LEU A 105 4.66 -24.32 0.34
N ASP A 106 3.68 -24.60 -0.51
CA ASP A 106 3.69 -25.78 -1.41
C ASP A 106 4.35 -25.50 -2.78
N GLY A 107 4.82 -24.27 -3.00
CA GLY A 107 5.60 -23.92 -4.19
C GLY A 107 4.81 -23.51 -5.42
N ARG A 108 3.48 -23.34 -5.32
CA ARG A 108 2.64 -22.74 -6.38
C ARG A 108 2.86 -21.27 -6.57
N LEU A 109 3.37 -20.57 -5.53
CA LEU A 109 3.77 -19.17 -5.58
C LEU A 109 5.27 -19.04 -5.30
N ASP A 110 5.90 -18.12 -6.00
CA ASP A 110 7.27 -17.69 -5.73
C ASP A 110 7.31 -16.51 -4.74
N ALA A 111 6.29 -15.65 -4.79
CA ALA A 111 6.16 -14.48 -3.92
C ALA A 111 4.71 -14.17 -3.57
N ILE A 112 4.52 -13.36 -2.52
CA ILE A 112 3.23 -12.76 -2.13
C ILE A 112 3.43 -11.26 -1.94
N ILE A 113 2.52 -10.46 -2.46
CA ILE A 113 2.40 -9.02 -2.16
C ILE A 113 1.14 -8.84 -1.31
N SER A 114 1.30 -8.46 -0.03
CA SER A 114 0.15 -8.35 0.89
C SER A 114 0.33 -7.26 1.96
N PRO A 115 -0.78 -6.71 2.50
CA PRO A 115 -0.73 -5.67 3.53
C PRO A 115 -0.26 -6.18 4.91
N ALA A 116 -0.52 -7.44 5.18
CA ALA A 116 -0.09 -8.14 6.38
C ALA A 116 0.88 -9.25 6.00
N PRO A 117 1.77 -9.66 6.90
CA PRO A 117 2.61 -10.82 6.66
C PRO A 117 1.76 -12.10 6.52
N PRO A 118 2.14 -13.05 5.65
CA PRO A 118 1.57 -14.39 5.65
C PRO A 118 1.77 -15.05 7.02
N GLN A 119 0.86 -15.96 7.39
CA GLN A 119 0.93 -16.65 8.68
C GLN A 119 2.26 -17.38 8.87
N SER A 120 2.72 -18.07 7.83
CA SER A 120 4.02 -18.75 7.85
C SER A 120 5.19 -17.83 8.20
N PHE A 121 5.22 -16.61 7.64
CA PHE A 121 6.24 -15.63 7.99
C PHE A 121 6.11 -15.17 9.46
N SER A 122 4.89 -14.92 9.94
CA SER A 122 4.63 -14.50 11.32
C SER A 122 5.00 -15.56 12.33
N ASP A 123 4.85 -16.85 11.97
CA ASP A 123 5.21 -18.00 12.79
C ASP A 123 6.73 -18.31 12.74
N GLY A 124 7.50 -17.56 11.97
CA GLY A 124 8.94 -17.76 11.85
C GLY A 124 9.36 -18.93 10.95
N ASP A 125 8.49 -19.36 10.03
CA ASP A 125 8.83 -20.42 9.06
C ASP A 125 9.93 -19.92 8.11
N ALA A 126 11.09 -20.53 8.18
CA ALA A 126 12.28 -20.16 7.41
C ALA A 126 12.13 -20.32 5.87
N ARG A 127 11.04 -20.93 5.40
CA ARG A 127 10.73 -21.08 3.96
C ARG A 127 10.22 -19.79 3.33
N VAL A 128 9.67 -18.86 4.15
CA VAL A 128 9.12 -17.58 3.68
C VAL A 128 9.89 -16.45 4.33
N ILE A 129 10.44 -15.57 3.51
CA ILE A 129 11.22 -14.42 3.97
C ILE A 129 10.68 -13.13 3.34
N ARG A 130 10.95 -11.99 3.98
CA ARG A 130 10.67 -10.69 3.36
C ARG A 130 11.75 -10.38 2.34
N LEU A 131 11.35 -9.93 1.13
CA LEU A 131 12.31 -9.63 0.05
C LEU A 131 13.19 -8.42 0.37
N ILE A 132 12.60 -7.39 0.94
CA ILE A 132 13.32 -6.16 1.34
C ILE A 132 13.28 -6.07 2.86
N ASP A 133 14.37 -6.44 3.50
CA ASP A 133 14.50 -6.45 4.96
C ASP A 133 15.92 -6.00 5.39
N PRO A 134 16.05 -4.91 6.17
CA PRO A 134 14.98 -4.00 6.60
C PRO A 134 14.49 -3.04 5.50
N ALA A 135 13.18 -2.83 5.39
CA ALA A 135 12.59 -1.95 4.39
C ALA A 135 12.80 -0.46 4.69
N GLY A 136 12.85 -0.10 5.97
CA GLY A 136 12.88 1.30 6.43
C GLY A 136 13.96 2.19 5.80
N PRO A 137 15.23 1.77 5.65
CA PRO A 137 16.23 2.56 4.95
C PRO A 137 15.85 2.89 3.50
N ILE A 138 15.33 1.92 2.76
CA ILE A 138 14.92 2.08 1.35
C ILE A 138 13.69 2.99 1.24
N GLU A 139 12.72 2.85 2.14
CA GLU A 139 11.53 3.70 2.20
C GLU A 139 11.88 5.17 2.45
N ARG A 140 12.86 5.43 3.29
CA ARG A 140 13.34 6.78 3.56
C ARG A 140 14.04 7.41 2.36
N GLU A 141 14.90 6.67 1.67
CA GLU A 141 15.55 7.14 0.45
C GLU A 141 14.54 7.35 -0.69
N TYR A 142 13.56 6.47 -0.80
CA TYR A 142 12.44 6.64 -1.72
C TYR A 142 11.71 7.96 -1.45
N PHE A 143 11.32 8.24 -0.18
CA PHE A 143 10.64 9.48 0.17
C PHE A 143 11.53 10.72 -0.06
N LYS A 144 12.80 10.68 0.30
CA LYS A 144 13.71 11.81 0.08
C LYS A 144 13.75 12.23 -1.40
N ARG A 145 13.73 11.26 -2.31
CA ARG A 145 13.83 11.46 -3.74
C ARG A 145 12.51 11.80 -4.40
N THR A 146 11.43 11.09 -4.03
CA THR A 146 10.13 11.18 -4.72
C THR A 146 9.14 12.10 -4.02
N LYS A 147 9.30 12.34 -2.72
CA LYS A 147 8.33 12.99 -1.83
C LYS A 147 6.99 12.25 -1.73
N ILE A 148 6.92 11.00 -2.18
CA ILE A 148 5.71 10.17 -2.14
C ILE A 148 5.63 9.45 -0.80
N PHE A 149 4.51 9.66 -0.09
CA PHE A 149 4.10 8.88 1.07
C PHE A 149 2.75 8.24 0.78
N PRO A 150 2.70 6.99 0.33
CA PRO A 150 1.55 6.39 -0.31
C PRO A 150 0.27 6.43 0.53
N PRO A 151 -0.80 7.13 0.10
CA PRO A 151 -2.12 7.04 0.75
C PRO A 151 -2.76 5.69 0.42
N MET A 152 -3.43 5.10 1.45
CA MET A 152 -4.09 3.80 1.31
C MET A 152 -5.61 3.92 1.25
N HIS A 153 -6.17 4.93 1.89
CA HIS A 153 -7.61 5.15 1.96
C HIS A 153 -7.95 6.61 1.77
N ILE A 154 -9.09 6.84 1.13
CA ILE A 154 -9.69 8.17 0.92
C ILE A 154 -11.10 8.19 1.49
N VAL A 155 -11.52 9.32 2.04
CA VAL A 155 -12.92 9.51 2.48
C VAL A 155 -13.81 9.76 1.28
N GLY A 156 -14.92 9.04 1.18
CA GLY A 156 -15.90 9.19 0.09
C GLY A 156 -17.30 9.53 0.61
N ILE A 157 -17.95 10.53 0.02
CA ILE A 157 -19.34 10.90 0.31
C ILE A 157 -20.23 10.52 -0.88
N LYS A 158 -21.39 9.91 -0.62
CA LYS A 158 -22.37 9.59 -1.67
C LYS A 158 -22.84 10.87 -2.37
N LYS A 159 -22.90 10.86 -3.72
CA LYS A 159 -23.38 12.01 -4.51
C LYS A 159 -24.79 12.45 -4.11
N THR A 160 -25.68 11.52 -3.82
CA THR A 160 -27.05 11.83 -3.36
C THR A 160 -27.08 12.57 -2.03
N THR A 161 -26.14 12.28 -1.13
CA THR A 161 -26.02 13.00 0.15
C THR A 161 -25.54 14.43 -0.07
N ILE A 162 -24.57 14.62 -0.99
CA ILE A 162 -24.04 15.97 -1.34
C ILE A 162 -25.15 16.80 -2.00
N GLN A 163 -25.95 16.20 -2.87
CA GLN A 163 -27.06 16.90 -3.51
C GLN A 163 -28.09 17.41 -2.48
N LYS A 164 -28.31 16.62 -1.40
CA LYS A 164 -29.23 17.01 -0.32
C LYS A 164 -28.62 18.05 0.64
N TYR A 165 -27.30 17.96 0.85
CA TYR A 165 -26.56 18.80 1.80
C TYR A 165 -25.29 19.34 1.11
N PRO A 166 -25.38 20.41 0.31
CA PRO A 166 -24.26 20.90 -0.51
C PRO A 166 -23.02 21.38 0.29
N SER A 167 -23.19 21.87 1.52
CA SER A 167 -22.09 22.28 2.39
C SER A 167 -21.31 21.11 2.99
N LEU A 168 -21.94 19.93 3.09
CA LEU A 168 -21.43 18.76 3.81
C LEU A 168 -19.96 18.40 3.46
N PRO A 169 -19.52 18.40 2.19
CA PRO A 169 -18.13 18.09 1.86
C PRO A 169 -17.13 19.02 2.57
N ASN A 170 -17.41 20.32 2.58
CA ASN A 170 -16.55 21.31 3.22
C ASN A 170 -16.55 21.16 4.75
N ASP A 171 -17.73 20.93 5.32
CA ASP A 171 -17.88 20.77 6.77
C ASP A 171 -17.16 19.52 7.25
N VAL A 172 -17.34 18.39 6.56
CA VAL A 172 -16.64 17.13 6.85
C VAL A 172 -15.12 17.28 6.66
N TYR A 173 -14.68 17.97 5.60
CA TYR A 173 -13.25 18.21 5.37
C TYR A 173 -12.63 19.02 6.53
N LYS A 174 -13.29 20.08 6.99
CA LYS A 174 -12.84 20.86 8.15
C LYS A 174 -12.73 20.02 9.42
N LEU A 175 -13.76 19.21 9.72
CA LEU A 175 -13.73 18.30 10.88
C LEU A 175 -12.52 17.34 10.83
N PHE A 176 -12.19 16.81 9.65
CA PHE A 176 -11.01 15.97 9.51
C PHE A 176 -9.69 16.74 9.65
N LEU A 177 -9.64 17.99 9.21
CA LEU A 177 -8.45 18.85 9.43
C LEU A 177 -8.24 19.11 10.93
N ASP A 178 -9.30 19.42 11.66
CA ASP A 178 -9.24 19.66 13.11
C ASP A 178 -8.83 18.38 13.85
N ALA A 179 -9.44 17.24 13.51
CA ALA A 179 -9.09 15.94 14.08
C ALA A 179 -7.62 15.57 13.80
N ARG A 180 -7.13 15.82 12.57
CA ARG A 180 -5.73 15.60 12.21
C ARG A 180 -4.79 16.45 13.06
N LYS A 181 -5.12 17.75 13.24
CA LYS A 181 -4.32 18.65 14.05
C LYS A 181 -4.17 18.12 15.48
N ILE A 182 -5.28 17.76 16.13
CA ILE A 182 -5.28 17.17 17.47
C ILE A 182 -4.44 15.88 17.52
N ALA A 183 -4.58 15.01 16.52
CA ALA A 183 -3.82 13.76 16.46
C ALA A 183 -2.31 14.01 16.33
N MET A 184 -1.89 14.94 15.46
CA MET A 184 -0.47 15.28 15.26
C MET A 184 0.13 15.96 16.49
N GLU A 185 -0.61 16.85 17.15
CA GLU A 185 -0.21 17.45 18.43
C GLU A 185 0.02 16.38 19.50
N ARG A 186 -0.91 15.42 19.62
CA ARG A 186 -0.77 14.32 20.58
C ARG A 186 0.44 13.43 20.29
N VAL A 187 0.69 13.08 19.02
CA VAL A 187 1.89 12.32 18.62
C VAL A 187 3.16 13.06 19.04
N LYS A 188 3.21 14.37 18.79
CA LYS A 188 4.34 15.23 19.18
C LYS A 188 4.50 15.30 20.71
N GLU A 189 3.44 15.54 21.46
CA GLU A 189 3.46 15.59 22.92
C GLU A 189 3.98 14.29 23.54
N VAL A 190 3.54 13.14 23.02
CA VAL A 190 4.00 11.83 23.47
C VAL A 190 5.49 11.65 23.16
N ALA A 191 5.93 12.00 21.96
CA ALA A 191 7.32 11.88 21.53
C ALA A 191 8.28 12.79 22.32
N GLN A 192 7.82 13.97 22.70
CA GLN A 192 8.61 14.97 23.45
C GLN A 192 8.45 14.86 24.98
N SER A 193 7.72 13.88 25.48
CA SER A 193 7.51 13.67 26.90
C SER A 193 8.80 13.21 27.58
N SER A 194 9.08 13.72 28.79
CA SER A 194 10.20 13.27 29.63
C SER A 194 10.03 11.84 30.16
N ALA A 195 8.78 11.34 30.18
CA ALA A 195 8.47 9.95 30.48
C ALA A 195 7.93 9.27 29.23
N ASN A 196 8.48 8.09 28.89
CA ASN A 196 7.96 7.33 27.76
C ASN A 196 6.52 6.89 28.05
N ARG A 197 5.55 7.48 27.34
CA ARG A 197 4.11 7.21 27.47
C ARG A 197 3.62 6.11 26.53
N GLU A 198 4.45 5.75 25.57
CA GLU A 198 4.21 4.61 24.66
C GLU A 198 5.08 3.43 25.10
N MET A 199 4.57 2.20 24.98
CA MET A 199 5.32 0.99 25.29
C MET A 199 6.35 0.63 24.19
N SER A 200 6.85 1.63 23.47
CA SER A 200 7.92 1.54 22.48
C SER A 200 9.11 2.36 22.97
N PRO A 201 10.24 1.75 23.32
CA PRO A 201 11.38 2.47 23.90
C PRO A 201 12.01 3.49 22.95
N TRP A 202 11.85 3.32 21.65
CA TRP A 202 12.44 4.16 20.59
C TRP A 202 11.43 5.11 19.93
N TYR A 203 10.27 5.37 20.57
CA TYR A 203 9.21 6.19 19.96
C TYR A 203 9.66 7.61 19.66
N SER A 204 10.34 8.27 20.60
CA SER A 204 10.84 9.63 20.43
C SER A 204 11.86 9.73 19.29
N GLU A 205 12.84 8.81 19.26
CA GLU A 205 13.83 8.74 18.17
C GLU A 205 13.16 8.52 16.80
N ALA A 206 12.22 7.59 16.73
CA ALA A 206 11.48 7.31 15.49
C ALA A 206 10.68 8.54 15.01
N TYR A 207 10.06 9.28 15.93
CA TYR A 207 9.34 10.51 15.61
C TYR A 207 10.28 11.62 15.11
N GLU A 208 11.36 11.90 15.86
CA GLU A 208 12.34 12.92 15.49
C GLU A 208 12.97 12.62 14.12
N TYR A 209 13.28 11.34 13.89
CA TYR A 209 13.83 10.91 12.61
C TYR A 209 12.82 11.07 11.46
N ALA A 210 11.55 10.73 11.68
CA ALA A 210 10.50 10.96 10.67
C ALA A 210 10.35 12.46 10.37
N VAL A 211 10.30 13.31 11.39
CA VAL A 211 10.21 14.78 11.24
C VAL A 211 11.44 15.35 10.50
N SER A 212 12.63 14.85 10.78
CA SER A 212 13.87 15.33 10.12
C SER A 212 13.87 15.08 8.61
N ILE A 213 13.21 14.00 8.15
CA ILE A 213 13.15 13.62 6.74
C ILE A 213 11.92 14.19 6.04
N MET A 214 10.76 14.18 6.72
CA MET A 214 9.45 14.44 6.12
C MET A 214 8.87 15.81 6.49
N GLY A 215 9.45 16.48 7.50
CA GLY A 215 8.89 17.69 8.10
C GLY A 215 7.84 17.38 9.17
N ALA A 216 7.50 18.39 10.00
CA ALA A 216 6.55 18.22 11.11
C ALA A 216 5.11 17.91 10.65
N GLU A 217 4.73 18.37 9.46
CA GLU A 217 3.38 18.21 8.89
C GLU A 217 3.32 17.05 7.88
N TYR A 218 4.01 15.95 8.15
CA TYR A 218 4.15 14.82 7.20
C TYR A 218 2.84 14.07 6.88
N TRP A 219 1.80 14.22 7.70
CA TRP A 219 0.50 13.57 7.45
C TRP A 219 -0.48 14.57 6.81
N THR A 220 -0.27 14.90 5.55
CA THR A 220 -0.99 15.96 4.84
C THR A 220 -2.36 15.52 4.31
N TYR A 221 -3.33 16.45 4.31
CA TYR A 221 -4.58 16.39 3.55
C TYR A 221 -4.59 17.48 2.47
N GLY A 222 -5.56 17.43 1.56
CA GLY A 222 -5.66 18.34 0.42
C GLY A 222 -5.00 17.80 -0.83
N LEU A 223 -5.33 18.38 -1.98
CA LEU A 223 -4.80 17.95 -3.28
C LEU A 223 -3.36 18.45 -3.49
N ASP A 224 -3.11 19.72 -3.25
CA ASP A 224 -1.82 20.37 -3.54
C ASP A 224 -0.66 19.68 -2.80
N ASN A 225 -0.83 19.46 -1.49
CA ASN A 225 0.18 18.82 -0.65
C ASN A 225 0.40 17.32 -0.96
N ASN A 226 -0.47 16.72 -1.76
CA ASN A 226 -0.43 15.30 -2.10
C ASN A 226 -0.40 15.07 -3.62
N SER A 227 -0.02 16.09 -4.37
CA SER A 227 -0.01 16.06 -5.83
C SER A 227 0.88 14.94 -6.36
N ALA A 228 2.09 14.77 -5.81
CA ALA A 228 3.00 13.70 -6.22
C ALA A 228 2.41 12.30 -5.95
N ASP A 229 1.82 12.10 -4.77
CA ASP A 229 1.17 10.83 -4.39
C ASP A 229 0.03 10.48 -5.35
N LEU A 230 -0.85 11.45 -5.60
CA LEU A 230 -2.06 11.25 -6.39
C LEU A 230 -1.74 11.07 -7.88
N GLN A 231 -0.81 11.86 -8.42
CA GLN A 231 -0.35 11.71 -9.80
C GLN A 231 0.30 10.35 -10.03
N ALA A 232 1.16 9.90 -9.10
CA ALA A 232 1.77 8.57 -9.17
C ALA A 232 0.70 7.47 -9.14
N PHE A 233 -0.27 7.56 -8.21
CA PHE A 233 -1.31 6.55 -8.09
C PHE A 233 -2.23 6.50 -9.32
N CYS A 234 -2.64 7.66 -9.87
CA CYS A 234 -3.43 7.73 -11.10
C CYS A 234 -2.67 7.11 -12.29
N ARG A 235 -1.38 7.41 -12.42
CA ARG A 235 -0.51 6.80 -13.44
C ARG A 235 -0.40 5.28 -13.26
N TYR A 236 -0.23 4.81 -12.02
CA TYR A 236 -0.19 3.37 -11.73
C TYR A 236 -1.51 2.66 -12.05
N CYS A 237 -2.65 3.28 -11.72
CA CYS A 237 -3.94 2.72 -12.10
C CYS A 237 -4.10 2.59 -13.63
N TYR A 238 -3.61 3.58 -14.37
CA TYR A 238 -3.66 3.55 -15.84
C TYR A 238 -2.68 2.52 -16.41
N SER A 239 -1.42 2.53 -16.02
CA SER A 239 -0.40 1.60 -16.52
C SER A 239 -0.67 0.14 -16.16
N GLN A 240 -1.45 -0.10 -15.10
CA GLN A 240 -1.86 -1.43 -14.65
C GLN A 240 -3.27 -1.82 -15.11
N HIS A 241 -3.81 -1.12 -16.13
CA HIS A 241 -5.07 -1.42 -16.79
C HIS A 241 -6.32 -1.36 -15.88
N LEU A 242 -6.24 -0.66 -14.74
CA LEU A 242 -7.39 -0.46 -13.85
C LEU A 242 -8.31 0.68 -14.28
N THR A 243 -7.82 1.57 -15.14
CA THR A 243 -8.60 2.66 -15.75
C THR A 243 -8.35 2.71 -17.24
N SER A 244 -9.39 3.03 -18.02
CA SER A 244 -9.31 3.12 -19.48
C SER A 244 -8.59 4.38 -19.99
N LYS A 245 -8.36 5.35 -19.11
CA LYS A 245 -7.65 6.59 -19.41
C LYS A 245 -6.86 7.07 -18.19
N LEU A 246 -5.80 7.82 -18.45
CA LEU A 246 -5.08 8.50 -17.39
C LEU A 246 -5.98 9.55 -16.74
N MET A 247 -6.21 9.39 -15.43
CA MET A 247 -7.00 10.33 -14.64
C MET A 247 -6.09 11.42 -14.07
N SER A 248 -6.63 12.64 -13.97
CA SER A 248 -6.05 13.71 -13.16
C SER A 248 -6.64 13.65 -11.74
N PRO A 249 -5.85 13.90 -10.70
CA PRO A 249 -6.33 14.05 -9.33
C PRO A 249 -7.38 15.15 -9.15
#